data_218df5d4e6f6feda994038c7b2b4d7cd
#
_entry.id   218df5d4e6f6feda994038c7b2b4d7cd
#
_cell.length_a   1.000
_cell.length_b   1.000
_cell.length_c   1.000
_cell.angle_alpha   90.00
_cell.angle_beta   90.00
_cell.angle_gamma   90.00
#
_symmetry.space_group_name_H-M   'P 1'
#
loop_
_entity.id
_entity.type
_entity.pdbx_description
1 polymer ?
#
loop_
_entity_poly.entity_id
_entity_poly.type
_entity_poly.pdbx_seq_one_letter_code
_entity_poly.pdbx_strand_id
1 'polypeptide(L)'
;MERKEHRSGKCQRTEPEGFDIALRDEGVKKAFKDTGCWNFCKKLQGGHAQVTKEFALNFTGLNSKIAMLEVQVSPEAIAAVTEIPRGREEWFKNFKFDMNPCKEFLKEAYVNEDLTKAVPRNYVKEHYALLLTCIQKYLTCEGRYNKVYSYHFKLLLHFTGKVSIDIPFYLFRSLSKMCDKVQLRKEDCETSLFHHGLIKLLVLDGLQKIGRDWNSFIFMVGFQSKTGLTPQLVIELTIAELQKEARAKKQNDSQPRKPVKPLIIQEKPQKSTKEKTQD
;
A
#
# COMPACT_ATOMS: atom_id res chain seq x y z
N MET A 1 25.41 30.38 9.94
CA MET A 1 25.16 28.91 9.97
C MET A 1 23.66 28.68 9.94
N GLU A 2 23.09 28.59 8.74
CA GLU A 2 21.65 28.35 8.54
C GLU A 2 21.37 26.86 8.66
N ARG A 3 20.52 26.47 9.61
CA ARG A 3 19.99 25.11 9.75
C ARG A 3 19.01 24.87 8.61
N LYS A 4 19.38 24.03 7.65
CA LYS A 4 18.46 23.49 6.67
C LYS A 4 17.45 22.60 7.40
N GLU A 5 16.23 23.07 7.53
CA GLU A 5 15.10 22.26 7.94
C GLU A 5 14.89 21.14 6.92
N HIS A 6 15.15 19.91 7.35
CA HIS A 6 14.75 18.72 6.62
C HIS A 6 13.22 18.65 6.58
N ARG A 7 12.64 19.08 5.48
CA ARG A 7 11.25 18.78 5.15
C ARG A 7 11.12 17.25 5.01
N SER A 8 10.54 16.62 6.02
CA SER A 8 10.07 15.24 5.96
C SER A 8 8.98 15.20 4.89
N GLY A 9 9.35 14.84 3.67
CA GLY A 9 8.42 14.62 2.59
C GLY A 9 7.51 13.46 2.97
N LYS A 10 6.28 13.76 3.37
CA LYS A 10 5.20 12.80 3.50
C LYS A 10 5.01 12.17 2.13
N CYS A 11 5.58 10.97 1.93
CA CYS A 11 5.22 10.12 0.81
C CYS A 11 3.86 9.48 1.11
N GLN A 12 2.83 10.32 1.25
CA GLN A 12 1.46 9.91 1.07
C GLN A 12 1.27 9.76 -0.44
N ARG A 13 1.56 8.56 -0.97
CA ARG A 13 0.95 8.17 -2.21
C ARG A 13 -0.52 7.93 -1.90
N THR A 14 -1.31 8.99 -2.00
CA THR A 14 -2.75 8.93 -2.19
C THR A 14 -3.06 7.90 -3.28
N GLU A 15 -4.18 7.20 -3.14
CA GLU A 15 -4.70 6.32 -4.17
C GLU A 15 -4.55 6.98 -5.52
N PRO A 16 -4.11 6.24 -6.53
CA PRO A 16 -3.85 6.83 -7.80
C PRO A 16 -5.18 7.26 -8.45
N GLU A 17 -5.46 8.55 -8.48
CA GLU A 17 -6.55 9.13 -9.28
C GLU A 17 -6.59 8.62 -10.73
N GLY A 18 -5.47 8.10 -11.23
CA GLY A 18 -5.38 7.49 -12.54
C GLY A 18 -5.93 6.06 -12.69
N PHE A 19 -6.30 5.34 -11.60
CA PHE A 19 -6.90 4.01 -11.75
C PHE A 19 -8.29 4.12 -12.38
N ASP A 20 -9.08 5.12 -12.02
CA ASP A 20 -10.41 5.35 -12.59
C ASP A 20 -10.37 5.65 -14.10
N ILE A 21 -9.35 6.37 -14.57
CA ILE A 21 -9.19 6.69 -16.00
C ILE A 21 -8.77 5.45 -16.79
N ALA A 22 -7.81 4.68 -16.26
CA ALA A 22 -7.34 3.46 -16.91
C ALA A 22 -8.42 2.36 -16.91
N LEU A 23 -9.27 2.31 -15.91
CA LEU A 23 -10.40 1.38 -15.82
C LEU A 23 -11.58 1.73 -16.75
N ARG A 24 -11.63 2.94 -17.28
CA ARG A 24 -12.61 3.33 -18.29
C ARG A 24 -12.29 2.75 -19.68
N ASP A 25 -11.04 2.37 -19.91
CA ASP A 25 -10.65 1.70 -21.14
C ASP A 25 -11.08 0.23 -21.09
N GLU A 26 -12.02 -0.17 -21.93
CA GLU A 26 -12.58 -1.52 -21.94
C GLU A 26 -11.53 -2.57 -22.37
N GLY A 27 -10.54 -2.22 -23.18
CA GLY A 27 -9.44 -3.11 -23.57
C GLY A 27 -8.54 -3.44 -22.37
N VAL A 28 -8.15 -2.43 -21.59
CA VAL A 28 -7.37 -2.61 -20.35
C VAL A 28 -8.17 -3.43 -19.34
N LYS A 29 -9.43 -3.09 -19.12
CA LYS A 29 -10.32 -3.79 -18.21
C LYS A 29 -10.49 -5.28 -18.60
N LYS A 30 -10.67 -5.53 -19.90
CA LYS A 30 -10.75 -6.90 -20.42
C LYS A 30 -9.45 -7.66 -20.14
N ALA A 31 -8.30 -7.09 -20.49
CA ALA A 31 -6.99 -7.72 -20.27
C ALA A 31 -6.76 -8.07 -18.79
N PHE A 32 -7.12 -7.19 -17.86
CA PHE A 32 -7.01 -7.44 -16.42
C PHE A 32 -8.01 -8.49 -15.92
N LYS A 33 -9.21 -8.58 -16.50
CA LYS A 33 -10.18 -9.64 -16.19
C LYS A 33 -9.71 -10.99 -16.70
N ASP A 34 -9.26 -11.06 -17.95
CA ASP A 34 -8.81 -12.29 -18.61
C ASP A 34 -7.60 -12.92 -17.89
N THR A 35 -6.76 -12.09 -17.27
CA THR A 35 -5.61 -12.55 -16.47
C THR A 35 -5.92 -12.78 -14.98
N GLY A 36 -7.16 -12.54 -14.55
CA GLY A 36 -7.54 -12.63 -13.14
C GLY A 36 -7.03 -11.49 -12.24
N CYS A 37 -6.29 -10.52 -12.79
CA CYS A 37 -5.69 -9.43 -12.02
C CYS A 37 -6.68 -8.33 -11.63
N TRP A 38 -7.89 -8.31 -12.17
CA TRP A 38 -8.88 -7.26 -11.95
C TRP A 38 -9.27 -7.07 -10.49
N ASN A 39 -9.63 -8.17 -9.81
CA ASN A 39 -10.06 -8.13 -8.41
C ASN A 39 -8.90 -7.72 -7.49
N PHE A 40 -7.70 -8.20 -7.76
CA PHE A 40 -6.51 -7.77 -7.05
C PHE A 40 -6.33 -6.25 -7.11
N CYS A 41 -6.36 -5.67 -8.31
CA CYS A 41 -6.21 -4.22 -8.46
C CYS A 41 -7.27 -3.41 -7.71
N LYS A 42 -8.51 -3.90 -7.63
CA LYS A 42 -9.57 -3.28 -6.81
C LYS A 42 -9.32 -3.37 -5.32
N LYS A 43 -8.71 -4.48 -4.86
CA LYS A 43 -8.36 -4.69 -3.45
C LYS A 43 -7.13 -3.90 -3.02
N LEU A 44 -6.30 -3.42 -3.96
CA LEU A 44 -5.13 -2.62 -3.68
C LEU A 44 -5.53 -1.26 -3.10
N GLN A 45 -5.71 -1.23 -1.79
CA GLN A 45 -5.84 0.01 -1.02
C GLN A 45 -4.48 0.46 -0.51
N GLY A 46 -4.35 1.75 -0.17
CA GLY A 46 -3.12 2.30 0.37
C GLY A 46 -2.56 1.45 1.53
N GLY A 47 -1.29 1.10 1.44
CA GLY A 47 -0.59 0.39 2.50
C GLY A 47 -0.02 1.35 3.55
N HIS A 48 0.56 0.79 4.60
CA HIS A 48 1.19 1.54 5.68
C HIS A 48 2.71 1.42 5.60
N ALA A 49 3.42 2.53 5.47
CA ALA A 49 4.87 2.55 5.23
C ALA A 49 5.66 1.82 6.32
N GLN A 50 5.32 2.03 7.60
CA GLN A 50 6.00 1.37 8.73
C GLN A 50 5.78 -0.15 8.72
N VAL A 51 4.56 -0.61 8.44
CA VAL A 51 4.26 -2.05 8.29
C VAL A 51 5.08 -2.65 7.15
N THR A 52 5.16 -1.95 6.02
CA THR A 52 5.96 -2.39 4.87
C THR A 52 7.44 -2.45 5.20
N LYS A 53 7.95 -1.49 5.95
CA LYS A 53 9.35 -1.45 6.40
C LYS A 53 9.67 -2.61 7.33
N GLU A 54 8.87 -2.84 8.36
CA GLU A 54 9.06 -3.96 9.27
C GLU A 54 8.93 -5.30 8.57
N PHE A 55 7.93 -5.43 7.69
CA PHE A 55 7.80 -6.61 6.84
C PHE A 55 9.08 -6.89 6.09
N ALA A 56 9.63 -5.90 5.39
CA ALA A 56 10.82 -6.09 4.56
C ALA A 56 12.08 -6.39 5.38
N LEU A 57 12.26 -5.75 6.53
CA LEU A 57 13.41 -5.97 7.41
C LEU A 57 13.41 -7.38 8.03
N ASN A 58 12.23 -7.94 8.32
CA ASN A 58 12.08 -9.24 8.97
C ASN A 58 11.73 -10.38 8.01
N PHE A 59 11.81 -10.15 6.71
CA PHE A 59 11.54 -11.17 5.69
C PHE A 59 12.64 -12.23 5.66
N THR A 60 12.27 -13.51 5.75
CA THR A 60 13.18 -14.67 5.80
C THR A 60 13.10 -15.56 4.55
N GLY A 61 12.48 -15.07 3.46
CA GLY A 61 12.27 -15.83 2.22
C GLY A 61 10.88 -16.42 2.06
N LEU A 62 10.28 -16.99 3.11
CA LEU A 62 8.93 -17.56 3.09
C LEU A 62 7.99 -16.95 4.14
N ASN A 63 8.54 -16.29 5.13
CA ASN A 63 7.78 -15.65 6.21
C ASN A 63 8.32 -14.26 6.50
N SER A 64 7.46 -13.42 7.07
CA SER A 64 7.90 -12.18 7.70
C SER A 64 7.21 -12.00 9.04
N LYS A 65 7.93 -11.45 10.02
CA LYS A 65 7.40 -11.17 11.35
C LYS A 65 7.24 -9.67 11.53
N ILE A 66 6.02 -9.22 11.82
CA ILE A 66 5.70 -7.83 12.08
C ILE A 66 5.05 -7.76 13.46
N ALA A 67 5.71 -7.11 14.42
CA ALA A 67 5.30 -7.15 15.80
C ALA A 67 5.15 -8.63 16.26
N MET A 68 3.94 -9.07 16.64
CA MET A 68 3.65 -10.44 17.04
C MET A 68 3.00 -11.29 15.93
N LEU A 69 2.76 -10.71 14.76
CA LEU A 69 2.14 -11.39 13.63
C LEU A 69 3.21 -12.04 12.76
N GLU A 70 3.08 -13.35 12.54
CA GLU A 70 3.83 -14.06 11.51
C GLU A 70 3.00 -14.12 10.23
N VAL A 71 3.56 -13.58 9.16
CA VAL A 71 2.93 -13.49 7.83
C VAL A 71 3.62 -14.47 6.91
N GLN A 72 2.87 -15.47 6.44
CA GLN A 72 3.36 -16.41 5.44
C GLN A 72 3.42 -15.75 4.06
N VAL A 73 4.52 -15.95 3.35
CA VAL A 73 4.79 -15.35 2.04
C VAL A 73 5.24 -16.43 1.07
N SER A 74 4.33 -16.86 0.24
CA SER A 74 4.63 -17.81 -0.83
C SER A 74 3.80 -17.45 -2.06
N PRO A 75 4.11 -17.98 -3.25
CA PRO A 75 3.25 -17.79 -4.41
C PRO A 75 1.81 -18.25 -4.17
N GLU A 76 1.59 -19.32 -3.37
CA GLU A 76 0.27 -19.82 -2.97
C GLU A 76 -0.46 -18.85 -2.05
N ALA A 77 0.23 -18.33 -1.03
CA ALA A 77 -0.34 -17.33 -0.14
C ALA A 77 -0.73 -16.04 -0.91
N ILE A 78 0.13 -15.61 -1.84
CA ILE A 78 -0.17 -14.46 -2.71
C ILE A 78 -1.38 -14.76 -3.61
N ALA A 79 -1.45 -15.95 -4.22
CA ALA A 79 -2.59 -16.34 -5.03
C ALA A 79 -3.89 -16.32 -4.21
N ALA A 80 -3.85 -16.84 -2.98
CA ALA A 80 -5.01 -16.86 -2.09
C ALA A 80 -5.53 -15.44 -1.75
N VAL A 81 -4.65 -14.52 -1.35
CA VAL A 81 -5.07 -13.15 -0.94
C VAL A 81 -5.44 -12.26 -2.12
N THR A 82 -4.80 -12.47 -3.28
CA THR A 82 -5.03 -11.67 -4.49
C THR A 82 -6.16 -12.23 -5.37
N GLU A 83 -6.52 -13.50 -5.20
CA GLU A 83 -7.42 -14.26 -6.08
C GLU A 83 -6.91 -14.36 -7.52
N ILE A 84 -5.62 -14.14 -7.76
CA ILE A 84 -5.01 -14.31 -9.07
C ILE A 84 -4.67 -15.79 -9.25
N PRO A 85 -5.10 -16.43 -10.35
CA PRO A 85 -4.81 -17.83 -10.58
C PRO A 85 -3.32 -18.08 -10.76
N ARG A 86 -2.87 -19.27 -10.32
CA ARG A 86 -1.52 -19.75 -10.59
C ARG A 86 -1.36 -20.05 -12.07
N GLY A 87 -0.22 -19.68 -12.63
CA GLY A 87 0.13 -19.92 -14.01
C GLY A 87 1.31 -20.90 -14.16
N ARG A 88 1.95 -20.88 -15.30
CA ARG A 88 3.13 -21.72 -15.57
C ARG A 88 4.41 -21.07 -15.06
N GLU A 89 4.97 -21.61 -13.97
CA GLU A 89 6.21 -21.08 -13.36
C GLU A 89 7.46 -21.15 -14.27
N GLU A 90 7.54 -22.16 -15.14
CA GLU A 90 8.70 -22.43 -15.97
C GLU A 90 9.17 -21.22 -16.79
N TRP A 91 8.26 -20.36 -17.11
CA TRP A 91 8.53 -19.17 -17.92
C TRP A 91 9.46 -18.15 -17.24
N PHE A 92 9.43 -18.02 -15.90
CA PHE A 92 10.38 -17.14 -15.17
C PHE A 92 11.70 -17.82 -14.85
N LYS A 93 11.76 -19.14 -14.83
CA LYS A 93 12.99 -19.90 -14.57
C LYS A 93 13.93 -19.89 -15.76
N ASN A 94 13.38 -19.79 -16.99
CA ASN A 94 14.18 -19.74 -18.21
C ASN A 94 14.73 -18.34 -18.47
N PHE A 95 16.00 -18.14 -18.13
CA PHE A 95 16.75 -16.90 -18.40
C PHE A 95 16.92 -16.58 -19.90
N LYS A 96 16.74 -17.56 -20.79
CA LYS A 96 16.82 -17.40 -22.25
C LYS A 96 15.47 -17.16 -22.89
N PHE A 97 14.75 -16.15 -22.38
CA PHE A 97 13.50 -15.75 -23.03
C PHE A 97 13.82 -15.05 -24.35
N ASP A 98 13.23 -15.56 -25.44
CA ASP A 98 13.28 -14.87 -26.72
C ASP A 98 12.46 -13.59 -26.66
N MET A 99 13.13 -12.44 -26.80
CA MET A 99 12.49 -11.13 -26.81
C MET A 99 11.88 -10.75 -28.16
N ASN A 100 12.05 -11.55 -29.21
CA ASN A 100 11.51 -11.24 -30.54
C ASN A 100 9.99 -11.03 -30.54
N PRO A 101 9.16 -11.85 -29.85
CA PRO A 101 7.73 -11.58 -29.76
C PRO A 101 7.39 -10.23 -29.13
N CYS A 102 8.27 -9.68 -28.30
CA CYS A 102 8.04 -8.38 -27.65
C CYS A 102 8.22 -7.18 -28.61
N LYS A 103 8.90 -7.39 -29.73
CA LYS A 103 9.14 -6.32 -30.72
C LYS A 103 7.85 -5.80 -31.33
N GLU A 104 6.78 -6.58 -31.33
CA GLU A 104 5.47 -6.17 -31.78
C GLU A 104 4.88 -4.97 -31.02
N PHE A 105 5.30 -4.82 -29.74
CA PHE A 105 4.85 -3.70 -28.90
C PHE A 105 5.55 -2.39 -29.23
N LEU A 106 6.64 -2.42 -30.02
CA LEU A 106 7.39 -1.24 -30.40
C LEU A 106 6.82 -0.60 -31.68
N LYS A 107 7.00 0.71 -31.79
CA LYS A 107 6.81 1.44 -33.03
C LYS A 107 7.83 0.96 -34.07
N GLU A 108 7.49 0.99 -35.34
CA GLU A 108 8.32 0.46 -36.43
C GLU A 108 9.75 0.98 -36.42
N ALA A 109 9.94 2.24 -36.12
CA ALA A 109 11.26 2.88 -36.04
C ALA A 109 12.19 2.27 -34.96
N TYR A 110 11.65 1.49 -34.02
CA TYR A 110 12.39 0.98 -32.85
C TYR A 110 12.39 -0.55 -32.73
N VAL A 111 11.96 -1.29 -33.75
CA VAL A 111 11.88 -2.76 -33.72
C VAL A 111 13.27 -3.45 -33.60
N ASN A 112 14.33 -2.72 -33.90
CA ASN A 112 15.70 -3.21 -33.81
C ASN A 112 16.37 -2.92 -32.44
N GLU A 113 15.65 -2.28 -31.52
CA GLU A 113 16.18 -2.00 -30.18
C GLU A 113 16.43 -3.28 -29.37
N ASP A 114 17.47 -3.22 -28.55
CA ASP A 114 17.84 -4.29 -27.63
C ASP A 114 16.91 -4.28 -26.40
N LEU A 115 15.88 -5.11 -26.42
CA LEU A 115 14.89 -5.21 -25.33
C LEU A 115 15.42 -5.89 -24.06
N THR A 116 16.65 -6.37 -24.04
CA THR A 116 17.32 -6.83 -22.81
C THR A 116 17.70 -5.64 -21.92
N LYS A 117 17.83 -4.46 -22.52
CA LYS A 117 18.07 -3.18 -21.84
C LYS A 117 16.75 -2.43 -21.63
N ALA A 118 16.79 -1.42 -20.73
CA ALA A 118 15.68 -0.52 -20.55
C ALA A 118 15.54 0.43 -21.74
N VAL A 119 14.37 0.43 -22.38
CA VAL A 119 14.06 1.34 -23.50
C VAL A 119 13.15 2.49 -23.05
N PRO A 120 13.18 3.66 -23.72
CA PRO A 120 12.27 4.73 -23.49
C PRO A 120 10.81 4.32 -23.74
N ARG A 121 9.90 4.80 -22.90
CA ARG A 121 8.47 4.45 -23.01
C ARG A 121 7.83 4.91 -24.33
N ASN A 122 8.26 6.04 -24.88
CA ASN A 122 7.76 6.57 -26.14
C ASN A 122 8.06 5.69 -27.37
N TYR A 123 8.90 4.66 -27.21
CA TYR A 123 9.15 3.63 -28.22
C TYR A 123 8.00 2.61 -28.34
N VAL A 124 7.19 2.48 -27.26
CA VAL A 124 6.03 1.59 -27.24
C VAL A 124 4.87 2.20 -28.04
N LYS A 125 4.16 1.37 -28.79
CA LYS A 125 2.94 1.76 -29.53
C LYS A 125 1.88 2.32 -28.57
N GLU A 126 1.16 3.34 -29.00
CA GLU A 126 0.24 4.10 -28.16
C GLU A 126 -0.89 3.25 -27.57
N HIS A 127 -1.44 2.32 -28.36
CA HIS A 127 -2.52 1.45 -27.89
C HIS A 127 -2.11 0.49 -26.77
N TYR A 128 -0.78 0.21 -26.57
CA TYR A 128 -0.28 -0.54 -25.43
C TYR A 128 0.15 0.36 -24.25
N ALA A 129 0.26 1.68 -24.48
CA ALA A 129 0.80 2.59 -23.47
C ALA A 129 -0.03 2.64 -22.20
N LEU A 130 -1.37 2.58 -22.34
CA LEU A 130 -2.28 2.59 -21.19
C LEU A 130 -2.20 1.28 -20.39
N LEU A 131 -2.24 0.13 -21.07
CA LEU A 131 -2.07 -1.18 -20.46
C LEU A 131 -0.73 -1.26 -19.73
N LEU A 132 0.35 -0.81 -20.37
CA LEU A 132 1.67 -0.75 -19.77
C LEU A 132 1.70 0.14 -18.51
N THR A 133 1.00 1.28 -18.51
CA THR A 133 0.88 2.13 -17.32
C THR A 133 0.26 1.36 -16.16
N CYS A 134 -0.81 0.65 -16.42
CA CYS A 134 -1.50 -0.14 -15.40
C CYS A 134 -0.61 -1.26 -14.86
N ILE A 135 0.10 -1.98 -15.74
CA ILE A 135 1.07 -3.00 -15.34
C ILE A 135 2.16 -2.40 -14.44
N GLN A 136 2.76 -1.27 -14.87
CA GLN A 136 3.81 -0.59 -14.11
C GLN A 136 3.33 -0.11 -12.75
N LYS A 137 2.11 0.38 -12.67
CA LYS A 137 1.56 0.98 -11.46
C LYS A 137 1.09 -0.06 -10.45
N TYR A 138 0.40 -1.09 -10.89
CA TYR A 138 -0.29 -2.03 -10.01
C TYR A 138 0.44 -3.34 -9.77
N LEU A 139 1.22 -3.82 -10.75
CA LEU A 139 1.88 -5.11 -10.63
C LEU A 139 3.36 -4.98 -10.33
N THR A 140 4.07 -4.12 -11.06
CA THR A 140 5.52 -4.07 -10.85
C THR A 140 5.91 -3.10 -9.74
N CYS A 141 5.16 -2.02 -9.57
CA CYS A 141 5.40 -0.96 -8.58
C CYS A 141 6.86 -0.46 -8.56
N GLU A 142 7.67 -0.94 -9.50
CA GLU A 142 9.10 -0.68 -9.62
C GLU A 142 9.40 0.27 -10.78
N GLY A 143 10.41 1.09 -10.56
CA GLY A 143 11.05 1.81 -11.64
C GLY A 143 10.40 3.16 -11.99
N ARG A 144 10.97 3.74 -13.01
CA ARG A 144 10.54 5.03 -13.54
C ARG A 144 9.57 4.78 -14.68
N TYR A 145 8.39 5.39 -14.62
CA TYR A 145 7.33 5.25 -15.66
C TYR A 145 7.76 5.66 -17.06
N ASN A 146 8.87 6.37 -17.21
CA ASN A 146 9.43 6.76 -18.51
C ASN A 146 10.34 5.70 -19.16
N LYS A 147 10.61 4.58 -18.46
CA LYS A 147 11.41 3.47 -18.96
C LYS A 147 10.62 2.17 -18.92
N VAL A 148 10.88 1.31 -19.90
CA VAL A 148 10.29 -0.01 -20.05
C VAL A 148 11.41 -1.04 -20.01
N TYR A 149 11.33 -1.97 -19.08
CA TYR A 149 12.29 -3.04 -18.90
C TYR A 149 11.81 -4.34 -19.54
N SER A 150 12.69 -5.29 -19.75
CA SER A 150 12.36 -6.58 -20.35
C SER A 150 11.19 -7.30 -19.67
N TYR A 151 11.08 -7.24 -18.34
CA TYR A 151 9.97 -7.86 -17.60
C TYR A 151 8.62 -7.17 -17.85
N HIS A 152 8.58 -5.87 -18.18
CA HIS A 152 7.35 -5.19 -18.59
C HIS A 152 6.84 -5.73 -19.93
N PHE A 153 7.72 -5.95 -20.90
CA PHE A 153 7.35 -6.54 -22.18
C PHE A 153 6.84 -7.97 -22.01
N LYS A 154 7.46 -8.73 -21.13
CA LYS A 154 6.98 -10.07 -20.78
C LYS A 154 5.58 -10.05 -20.18
N LEU A 155 5.30 -9.12 -19.28
CA LEU A 155 3.96 -8.91 -18.74
C LEU A 155 2.97 -8.47 -19.82
N LEU A 156 3.38 -7.59 -20.76
CA LEU A 156 2.51 -7.23 -21.90
C LEU A 156 2.12 -8.46 -22.73
N LEU A 157 3.05 -9.41 -23.00
CA LEU A 157 2.70 -10.67 -23.67
C LEU A 157 1.65 -11.48 -22.90
N HIS A 158 1.73 -11.50 -21.56
CA HIS A 158 0.73 -12.17 -20.73
C HIS A 158 -0.63 -11.48 -20.83
N PHE A 159 -0.67 -10.16 -20.67
CA PHE A 159 -1.91 -9.38 -20.73
C PHE A 159 -2.53 -9.30 -22.12
N THR A 160 -1.79 -9.63 -23.17
CA THR A 160 -2.30 -9.78 -24.55
C THR A 160 -2.62 -11.24 -24.91
N GLY A 161 -2.56 -12.15 -23.93
CA GLY A 161 -2.95 -13.57 -24.10
C GLY A 161 -1.94 -14.43 -24.86
N LYS A 162 -0.72 -13.93 -25.12
CA LYS A 162 0.29 -14.66 -25.93
C LYS A 162 1.11 -15.65 -25.12
N VAL A 163 1.25 -15.42 -23.84
CA VAL A 163 1.96 -16.32 -22.90
C VAL A 163 1.20 -16.39 -21.58
N SER A 164 1.32 -17.51 -20.86
CA SER A 164 0.78 -17.65 -19.53
C SER A 164 1.89 -17.50 -18.50
N ILE A 165 1.84 -16.43 -17.68
CA ILE A 165 2.77 -16.17 -16.59
C ILE A 165 2.07 -16.46 -15.26
N ASP A 166 2.82 -17.05 -14.33
CA ASP A 166 2.41 -17.12 -12.94
C ASP A 166 2.60 -15.75 -12.26
N ILE A 167 1.56 -14.93 -12.25
CA ILE A 167 1.60 -13.59 -11.65
C ILE A 167 1.84 -13.65 -10.14
N PRO A 168 1.22 -14.55 -9.33
CA PRO A 168 1.56 -14.73 -7.92
C PRO A 168 3.05 -15.04 -7.70
N PHE A 169 3.66 -15.88 -8.53
CA PHE A 169 5.09 -16.14 -8.46
C PHE A 169 5.93 -14.93 -8.85
N TYR A 170 5.51 -14.17 -9.87
CA TYR A 170 6.15 -12.90 -10.24
C TYR A 170 6.13 -11.91 -9.07
N LEU A 171 4.96 -11.72 -8.43
CA LEU A 171 4.79 -10.83 -7.29
C LEU A 171 5.66 -11.27 -6.10
N PHE A 172 5.72 -12.58 -5.82
CA PHE A 172 6.60 -13.14 -4.80
C PHE A 172 8.06 -12.81 -5.06
N ARG A 173 8.54 -13.01 -6.29
CA ARG A 173 9.92 -12.69 -6.68
C ARG A 173 10.23 -11.20 -6.59
N SER A 174 9.29 -10.36 -7.01
CA SER A 174 9.42 -8.90 -6.93
C SER A 174 9.47 -8.44 -5.47
N LEU A 175 8.60 -8.99 -4.62
CA LEU A 175 8.56 -8.72 -3.18
C LEU A 175 9.85 -9.15 -2.49
N SER A 176 10.34 -10.37 -2.77
CA SER A 176 11.62 -10.87 -2.22
C SER A 176 12.78 -9.96 -2.58
N LYS A 177 12.91 -9.56 -3.85
CA LYS A 177 13.95 -8.61 -4.28
C LYS A 177 13.86 -7.26 -3.57
N MET A 178 12.66 -6.78 -3.29
CA MET A 178 12.48 -5.56 -2.50
C MET A 178 13.01 -5.76 -1.08
N CYS A 179 12.64 -6.87 -0.43
CA CYS A 179 13.08 -7.18 0.92
C CYS A 179 14.60 -7.30 1.00
N ASP A 180 15.23 -8.02 0.06
CA ASP A 180 16.70 -8.15 -0.03
C ASP A 180 17.38 -6.78 -0.12
N LYS A 181 16.87 -5.87 -0.97
CA LYS A 181 17.41 -4.53 -1.12
C LYS A 181 17.28 -3.71 0.17
N VAL A 182 16.16 -3.83 0.87
CA VAL A 182 15.91 -3.12 2.13
C VAL A 182 16.83 -3.64 3.23
N GLN A 183 17.01 -4.96 3.33
CA GLN A 183 17.90 -5.58 4.32
C GLN A 183 19.37 -5.22 4.09
N LEU A 184 19.80 -5.09 2.83
CA LEU A 184 21.16 -4.68 2.49
C LEU A 184 21.43 -3.19 2.80
N ARG A 185 20.42 -2.32 2.73
CA ARG A 185 20.57 -0.85 2.80
C ARG A 185 20.09 -0.23 4.11
N LYS A 186 19.81 -0.99 5.12
CA LYS A 186 19.22 -0.67 6.44
C LYS A 186 18.82 0.79 6.76
N GLU A 187 19.61 1.79 6.37
CA GLU A 187 19.42 3.20 6.70
C GLU A 187 18.65 3.99 5.63
N ASP A 188 18.75 3.63 4.34
CA ASP A 188 18.13 4.35 3.19
C ASP A 188 16.94 3.59 2.57
N CYS A 189 16.20 2.82 3.36
CA CYS A 189 15.21 1.90 2.84
C CYS A 189 13.91 2.57 2.33
N GLU A 190 13.60 3.81 2.72
CA GLU A 190 12.31 4.45 2.40
C GLU A 190 12.07 4.63 0.88
N THR A 191 13.14 4.87 0.12
CA THR A 191 13.05 5.04 -1.35
C THR A 191 12.86 3.74 -2.11
N SER A 192 13.08 2.60 -1.45
CA SER A 192 13.02 1.26 -2.06
C SER A 192 11.77 0.48 -1.71
N LEU A 193 10.89 1.03 -0.87
CA LEU A 193 9.66 0.37 -0.46
C LEU A 193 8.59 0.46 -1.56
N PHE A 194 8.09 -0.68 -1.98
CA PHE A 194 6.96 -0.82 -2.90
C PHE A 194 6.09 -2.02 -2.50
N HIS A 195 5.07 -2.37 -3.26
CA HIS A 195 4.10 -3.41 -2.91
C HIS A 195 3.34 -3.21 -1.59
N HIS A 196 3.18 -1.95 -1.15
CA HIS A 196 2.47 -1.63 0.10
C HIS A 196 1.07 -2.27 0.19
N GLY A 197 0.31 -2.23 -0.91
CA GLY A 197 -1.03 -2.82 -0.99
C GLY A 197 -1.01 -4.34 -0.90
N LEU A 198 -0.07 -5.01 -1.56
CA LEU A 198 0.09 -6.47 -1.48
C LEU A 198 0.47 -6.90 -0.06
N ILE A 199 1.42 -6.20 0.57
CA ILE A 199 1.82 -6.48 1.95
C ILE A 199 0.63 -6.30 2.89
N LYS A 200 -0.17 -5.24 2.71
CA LYS A 200 -1.41 -5.05 3.48
C LYS A 200 -2.36 -6.22 3.35
N LEU A 201 -2.58 -6.75 2.14
CA LEU A 201 -3.44 -7.91 1.93
C LEU A 201 -2.93 -9.16 2.67
N LEU A 202 -1.63 -9.43 2.59
CA LEU A 202 -1.00 -10.54 3.31
C LEU A 202 -1.14 -10.39 4.84
N VAL A 203 -0.93 -9.18 5.35
CA VAL A 203 -1.09 -8.87 6.79
C VAL A 203 -2.55 -9.01 7.22
N LEU A 204 -3.50 -8.52 6.42
CA LEU A 204 -4.93 -8.65 6.72
C LEU A 204 -5.37 -10.12 6.80
N ASP A 205 -4.90 -10.97 5.89
CA ASP A 205 -5.14 -12.42 5.95
C ASP A 205 -4.60 -13.04 7.25
N GLY A 206 -3.37 -12.67 7.61
CA GLY A 206 -2.78 -13.11 8.88
C GLY A 206 -3.55 -12.64 10.11
N LEU A 207 -3.99 -11.37 10.13
CA LEU A 207 -4.79 -10.79 11.21
C LEU A 207 -6.15 -11.48 11.34
N GLN A 208 -6.81 -11.77 10.21
CA GLN A 208 -8.08 -12.48 10.20
C GLN A 208 -7.96 -13.86 10.85
N LYS A 209 -6.88 -14.59 10.58
CA LYS A 209 -6.62 -15.92 11.18
C LYS A 209 -6.48 -15.87 12.70
N ILE A 210 -6.02 -14.76 13.27
CA ILE A 210 -5.86 -14.57 14.71
C ILE A 210 -6.96 -13.69 15.34
N GLY A 211 -8.01 -13.37 14.58
CA GLY A 211 -9.17 -12.59 15.06
C GLY A 211 -8.84 -11.15 15.48
N ARG A 212 -7.87 -10.50 14.82
CA ARG A 212 -7.48 -9.11 15.10
C ARG A 212 -7.82 -8.17 13.96
N ASP A 213 -8.06 -6.90 14.29
CA ASP A 213 -8.33 -5.86 13.32
C ASP A 213 -7.08 -5.05 12.94
N TRP A 214 -7.15 -4.40 11.78
CA TRP A 214 -6.07 -3.62 11.21
C TRP A 214 -5.69 -2.38 12.03
N ASN A 215 -6.65 -1.69 12.62
CA ASN A 215 -6.39 -0.42 13.32
C ASN A 215 -5.63 -0.68 14.62
N SER A 216 -6.05 -1.67 15.40
CA SER A 216 -5.33 -2.13 16.59
C SER A 216 -3.91 -2.59 16.26
N PHE A 217 -3.75 -3.29 15.13
CA PHE A 217 -2.43 -3.75 14.68
C PHE A 217 -1.51 -2.59 14.31
N ILE A 218 -1.97 -1.60 13.55
CA ILE A 218 -1.19 -0.40 13.20
C ILE A 218 -0.77 0.38 14.44
N PHE A 219 -1.67 0.52 15.41
CA PHE A 219 -1.32 1.17 16.67
C PHE A 219 -0.16 0.47 17.36
N MET A 220 -0.19 -0.86 17.46
CA MET A 220 0.90 -1.66 18.05
C MET A 220 2.22 -1.48 17.30
N VAL A 221 2.21 -1.55 15.96
CA VAL A 221 3.40 -1.38 15.14
C VAL A 221 4.00 0.02 15.33
N GLY A 222 3.17 1.05 15.34
CA GLY A 222 3.61 2.43 15.57
C GLY A 222 4.18 2.66 16.96
N PHE A 223 3.62 2.02 17.99
CA PHE A 223 4.10 2.12 19.35
C PHE A 223 5.45 1.41 19.53
N GLN A 224 5.59 0.19 19.03
CA GLN A 224 6.84 -0.58 19.07
C GLN A 224 7.99 0.15 18.40
N SER A 225 7.73 0.75 17.24
CA SER A 225 8.72 1.52 16.49
C SER A 225 9.25 2.74 17.25
N LYS A 226 8.42 3.37 18.09
CA LYS A 226 8.81 4.55 18.88
C LYS A 226 9.50 4.21 20.19
N THR A 227 9.12 3.12 20.81
CA THR A 227 9.54 2.79 22.17
C THR A 227 10.63 1.73 22.25
N GLY A 228 10.85 0.95 21.17
CA GLY A 228 11.76 -0.19 21.16
C GLY A 228 11.33 -1.36 22.07
N LEU A 229 10.11 -1.30 22.63
CA LEU A 229 9.60 -2.32 23.55
C LEU A 229 9.17 -3.58 22.80
N THR A 230 9.28 -4.74 23.48
CA THR A 230 8.80 -5.99 22.89
C THR A 230 7.28 -6.00 22.78
N PRO A 231 6.70 -6.73 21.81
CA PRO A 231 5.24 -6.82 21.64
C PRO A 231 4.48 -7.23 22.90
N GLN A 232 5.06 -8.13 23.70
CA GLN A 232 4.49 -8.58 24.97
C GLN A 232 4.37 -7.43 25.96
N LEU A 233 5.44 -6.66 26.11
CA LEU A 233 5.49 -5.52 27.03
C LEU A 233 4.55 -4.38 26.58
N VAL A 234 4.40 -4.21 25.27
CA VAL A 234 3.44 -3.24 24.70
C VAL A 234 2.00 -3.62 25.06
N ILE A 235 1.65 -4.90 24.97
CA ILE A 235 0.32 -5.39 25.33
C ILE A 235 0.05 -5.19 26.83
N GLU A 236 1.00 -5.55 27.67
CA GLU A 236 0.89 -5.40 29.12
C GLU A 236 0.72 -3.95 29.54
N LEU A 237 1.51 -3.04 28.93
CA LEU A 237 1.39 -1.59 29.17
C LEU A 237 0.07 -1.04 28.66
N THR A 238 -0.38 -1.45 27.47
CA THR A 238 -1.67 -0.99 26.91
C THR A 238 -2.85 -1.47 27.77
N ILE A 239 -2.82 -2.71 28.26
CA ILE A 239 -3.82 -3.23 29.17
C ILE A 239 -3.81 -2.44 30.49
N ALA A 240 -2.63 -2.17 31.03
CA ALA A 240 -2.47 -1.40 32.28
C ALA A 240 -3.01 0.05 32.11
N GLU A 241 -2.72 0.69 30.98
CA GLU A 241 -3.26 2.03 30.67
C GLU A 241 -4.78 2.03 30.56
N LEU A 242 -5.35 1.07 29.82
CA LEU A 242 -6.80 0.92 29.68
C LEU A 242 -7.49 0.66 31.04
N GLN A 243 -6.86 -0.16 31.90
CA GLN A 243 -7.34 -0.39 33.25
C GLN A 243 -7.27 0.86 34.13
N LYS A 244 -6.21 1.67 33.99
CA LYS A 244 -6.05 2.95 34.69
C LYS A 244 -7.12 3.96 34.27
N GLU A 245 -7.37 4.08 32.96
CA GLU A 245 -8.45 4.95 32.41
C GLU A 245 -9.84 4.51 32.89
N ALA A 246 -10.12 3.19 32.90
CA ALA A 246 -11.38 2.66 33.38
C ALA A 246 -11.58 2.93 34.88
N ARG A 247 -10.51 2.86 35.69
CA ARG A 247 -10.55 3.21 37.12
C ARG A 247 -10.78 4.71 37.31
N ALA A 248 -10.11 5.56 36.53
CA ALA A 248 -10.30 7.01 36.59
C ALA A 248 -11.72 7.42 36.20
N LYS A 249 -12.32 6.80 35.19
CA LYS A 249 -13.74 7.02 34.83
C LYS A 249 -14.69 6.62 35.96
N LYS A 250 -14.50 5.46 36.59
CA LYS A 250 -15.32 5.02 37.72
C LYS A 250 -15.21 5.96 38.91
N GLN A 251 -14.03 6.53 39.19
CA GLN A 251 -13.86 7.51 40.28
C GLN A 251 -14.57 8.82 39.97
N ASN A 252 -14.56 9.31 38.73
CA ASN A 252 -15.27 10.52 38.33
C ASN A 252 -16.80 10.36 38.37
N ASP A 253 -17.30 9.19 37.99
CA ASP A 253 -18.74 8.89 38.08
C ASP A 253 -19.25 8.70 39.54
N SER A 254 -18.32 8.38 40.46
CA SER A 254 -18.61 8.18 41.87
C SER A 254 -18.55 9.47 42.71
N GLN A 255 -18.12 10.59 42.15
CA GLN A 255 -18.17 11.87 42.85
C GLN A 255 -19.60 12.44 42.83
N PRO A 256 -20.18 12.76 43.99
CA PRO A 256 -21.50 13.36 44.04
C PRO A 256 -21.46 14.70 43.28
N ARG A 257 -22.33 14.82 42.28
CA ARG A 257 -22.46 16.06 41.51
C ARG A 257 -22.75 17.18 42.49
N LYS A 258 -21.86 18.19 42.55
CA LYS A 258 -22.16 19.40 43.36
C LYS A 258 -23.49 19.98 42.89
N PRO A 259 -24.38 20.34 43.82
CA PRO A 259 -25.69 20.91 43.46
C PRO A 259 -25.45 22.17 42.61
N VAL A 260 -26.03 22.16 41.42
CA VAL A 260 -26.01 23.31 40.52
C VAL A 260 -26.77 24.42 41.22
N LYS A 261 -26.11 25.51 41.60
CA LYS A 261 -26.76 26.71 42.11
C LYS A 261 -27.71 27.24 41.03
N PRO A 262 -28.99 27.51 41.37
CA PRO A 262 -29.90 28.07 40.39
C PRO A 262 -29.36 29.41 39.88
N LEU A 263 -29.30 29.57 38.57
CA LEU A 263 -29.00 30.84 37.92
C LEU A 263 -30.14 31.82 38.21
N ILE A 264 -29.88 32.80 39.07
CA ILE A 264 -30.79 33.95 39.28
C ILE A 264 -30.66 34.80 38.00
N ILE A 265 -31.69 34.72 37.16
CA ILE A 265 -31.84 35.59 36.00
C ILE A 265 -32.20 36.98 36.55
N GLN A 266 -31.24 37.90 36.58
CA GLN A 266 -31.51 39.31 36.80
C GLN A 266 -32.11 39.90 35.52
N GLU A 267 -33.39 40.18 35.54
CA GLU A 267 -34.07 40.97 34.52
C GLU A 267 -33.48 42.38 34.48
N LYS A 268 -32.92 42.77 33.34
CA LYS A 268 -32.50 44.15 33.09
C LYS A 268 -33.74 45.03 32.83
N PRO A 269 -33.86 46.20 33.45
CA PRO A 269 -34.99 47.11 33.20
C PRO A 269 -34.95 47.63 31.75
N GLN A 270 -36.11 47.55 31.12
CA GLN A 270 -36.36 48.10 29.78
C GLN A 270 -36.24 49.63 29.82
N LYS A 271 -35.35 50.21 29.03
CA LYS A 271 -35.29 51.64 28.72
C LYS A 271 -36.41 51.99 27.74
N SER A 272 -37.39 52.78 28.21
CA SER A 272 -38.40 53.40 27.38
C SER A 272 -37.80 54.44 26.43
N THR A 273 -37.93 54.20 25.15
CA THR A 273 -37.58 55.15 24.08
C THR A 273 -38.74 56.13 23.92
N LYS A 274 -38.54 57.39 24.29
CA LYS A 274 -39.42 58.49 23.97
C LYS A 274 -39.30 58.86 22.50
N GLU A 275 -40.40 58.71 21.77
CA GLU A 275 -40.59 59.33 20.46
C GLU A 275 -40.55 60.86 20.60
N LYS A 276 -39.73 61.50 19.81
CA LYS A 276 -39.82 62.95 19.52
C LYS A 276 -40.43 63.10 18.13
N THR A 277 -41.69 63.54 18.12
CA THR A 277 -42.31 64.20 16.98
C THR A 277 -41.68 65.58 16.79
N GLN A 278 -41.29 65.94 15.57
CA GLN A 278 -41.05 67.31 15.15
C GLN A 278 -41.74 67.54 13.81
N ASP A 279 -42.39 68.67 13.83
CA ASP A 279 -43.14 69.34 12.75
C ASP A 279 -42.35 69.52 11.45
#